data_aca81a7f479f8b27048ff03eb60daf0d
#
_entry.id   aca81a7f479f8b27048ff03eb60daf0d
#
_cell.length_a   1.000
_cell.length_b   1.000
_cell.length_c   1.000
_cell.angle_alpha   90.00
_cell.angle_beta   90.00
_cell.angle_gamma   90.00
#
_symmetry.space_group_name_H-M   'P 1'
#
loop_
_entity.id
_entity.type
_entity.pdbx_description
1 polymer ?
#
loop_
_entity_poly.entity_id
_entity_poly.type
_entity_poly.pdbx_seq_one_letter_code
_entity_poly.pdbx_strand_id
1 'polypeptide(L)'
;RFLNKKFKGLTLKIEKNRKIMFFDKNKQKIYDLKNKDKFLVKTSDSRGIWVGQKRYAGKLNIFIGDNNISVVNIIGVENYLSSVVGSEMPTKWPMEALEAQAIASRTYALKQKGNSVFDIDSTNKNQVYNGLESRTFKTKKAVRATRSLVLVYKNKLINALFHSSSAGMTENSQDVWKNKFPYLSSVKDFDKNNPKLKWQKRFSSEELQKLFPSIGGIKQIEILSITNTGRVKNVKIQGDYGSAQFSGLDIRKKMNLKSTLVRFKLIKEDDKPNTTSTTVLEDKPITYLVKAGDNLSDIAYRYNVSLYELVTFNSIKDPTLININQILLIPRNQVKNVSSSDKTLVVSGYGSGHGVGMSQWGAKYMATKGATAEEILKHFYKGVKIKPFKRYFL
;
A
#
# COMPACT_ATOMS: atom_id res chain seq x y z
N ARG A 1 42.14 -3.85 8.13
CA ARG A 1 42.79 -3.24 6.92
C ARG A 1 41.89 -3.50 5.72
N PHE A 2 41.45 -2.44 5.08
CA PHE A 2 40.62 -2.55 3.87
C PHE A 2 41.50 -2.99 2.70
N LEU A 3 41.00 -3.98 1.94
CA LEU A 3 41.57 -4.30 0.64
C LEU A 3 41.23 -3.16 -0.34
N ASN A 4 42.19 -2.26 -0.58
CA ASN A 4 42.09 -1.17 -1.56
C ASN A 4 42.31 -1.72 -2.99
N LYS A 5 41.69 -2.84 -3.35
CA LYS A 5 41.79 -3.44 -4.68
C LYS A 5 40.59 -3.04 -5.54
N LYS A 6 40.86 -2.55 -6.75
CA LYS A 6 39.85 -2.28 -7.78
C LYS A 6 39.58 -3.58 -8.55
N PHE A 7 38.29 -3.97 -8.60
CA PHE A 7 37.85 -5.14 -9.37
C PHE A 7 36.95 -4.69 -10.51
N LYS A 8 37.10 -5.24 -11.71
CA LYS A 8 36.21 -4.95 -12.87
C LYS A 8 34.87 -5.67 -12.80
N GLY A 9 34.68 -6.57 -11.88
CA GLY A 9 33.45 -7.29 -11.57
C GLY A 9 33.68 -8.12 -10.33
N LEU A 10 32.74 -8.09 -9.41
CA LEU A 10 32.83 -8.84 -8.17
C LEU A 10 31.55 -9.62 -7.96
N THR A 11 31.64 -10.93 -7.88
CA THR A 11 30.55 -11.78 -7.47
C THR A 11 30.80 -12.24 -6.05
N LEU A 12 29.80 -12.01 -5.19
CA LEU A 12 29.81 -12.45 -3.80
C LEU A 12 28.97 -13.71 -3.68
N LYS A 13 29.55 -14.79 -3.17
CA LYS A 13 28.86 -16.04 -2.86
C LYS A 13 29.04 -16.36 -1.38
N ILE A 14 27.98 -16.79 -0.73
CA ILE A 14 28.00 -17.24 0.65
C ILE A 14 27.70 -18.72 0.67
N GLU A 15 28.54 -19.49 1.32
CA GLU A 15 28.37 -20.92 1.55
C GLU A 15 27.80 -21.21 2.94
N LYS A 16 27.25 -22.43 3.12
CA LYS A 16 26.57 -22.89 4.34
C LYS A 16 27.37 -22.67 5.64
N ASN A 17 28.70 -22.55 5.57
CA ASN A 17 29.58 -22.34 6.73
C ASN A 17 29.99 -20.90 6.94
N ARG A 18 29.16 -19.92 6.56
CA ARG A 18 29.47 -18.48 6.61
C ARG A 18 30.74 -18.07 5.86
N LYS A 19 31.22 -18.92 4.98
CA LYS A 19 32.38 -18.65 4.14
C LYS A 19 31.99 -17.72 3.02
N ILE A 20 32.52 -16.49 3.01
CA ILE A 20 32.25 -15.51 1.97
C ILE A 20 33.38 -15.56 0.98
N MET A 21 33.01 -15.89 -0.23
CA MET A 21 33.97 -15.96 -1.34
C MET A 21 33.68 -14.82 -2.31
N PHE A 22 34.73 -14.13 -2.70
CA PHE A 22 34.70 -13.18 -3.78
C PHE A 22 35.27 -13.80 -5.04
N PHE A 23 34.57 -13.63 -6.13
CA PHE A 23 35.00 -14.10 -7.44
C PHE A 23 35.12 -12.91 -8.39
N ASP A 24 36.10 -12.91 -9.23
CA ASP A 24 36.21 -11.95 -10.34
C ASP A 24 35.22 -12.29 -11.47
N LYS A 25 35.27 -11.52 -12.56
CA LYS A 25 34.44 -11.75 -13.76
C LYS A 25 34.70 -13.13 -14.43
N ASN A 26 35.86 -13.70 -14.22
CA ASN A 26 36.26 -15.00 -14.78
C ASN A 26 35.91 -16.16 -13.83
N LYS A 27 35.14 -15.90 -12.77
CA LYS A 27 34.78 -16.87 -11.72
C LYS A 27 35.97 -17.41 -10.92
N GLN A 28 37.13 -16.73 -10.99
CA GLN A 28 38.27 -17.10 -10.15
C GLN A 28 38.08 -16.56 -8.73
N LYS A 29 38.30 -17.40 -7.73
CA LYS A 29 38.22 -17.03 -6.32
C LYS A 29 39.33 -16.03 -5.97
N ILE A 30 38.95 -14.82 -5.58
CA ILE A 30 39.91 -13.76 -5.27
C ILE A 30 40.22 -13.70 -3.78
N TYR A 31 39.25 -13.97 -2.93
CA TYR A 31 39.37 -13.75 -1.50
C TYR A 31 38.36 -14.57 -0.68
N ASP A 32 38.78 -14.96 0.51
CA ASP A 32 37.99 -15.67 1.50
C ASP A 32 37.95 -14.83 2.78
N LEU A 33 36.76 -14.39 3.19
CA LEU A 33 36.58 -13.66 4.44
C LEU A 33 36.19 -14.63 5.54
N LYS A 34 37.10 -14.90 6.45
CA LYS A 34 36.79 -15.56 7.70
C LYS A 34 36.37 -14.48 8.71
N ASN A 35 35.20 -14.63 9.32
CA ASN A 35 34.75 -13.88 10.50
C ASN A 35 34.63 -12.36 10.37
N LYS A 36 33.95 -11.85 9.31
CA LYS A 36 33.53 -10.43 9.29
C LYS A 36 32.02 -10.33 9.07
N ASP A 37 31.35 -9.76 10.06
CA ASP A 37 29.91 -9.59 10.05
C ASP A 37 29.43 -8.42 9.17
N LYS A 38 30.37 -7.54 8.72
CA LYS A 38 30.03 -6.34 7.95
C LYS A 38 31.16 -5.92 7.03
N PHE A 39 30.82 -5.51 5.79
CA PHE A 39 31.76 -4.85 4.88
C PHE A 39 31.10 -3.81 3.98
N LEU A 40 31.88 -2.83 3.51
CA LEU A 40 31.43 -1.72 2.70
C LEU A 40 31.93 -1.89 1.27
N VAL A 41 31.00 -1.87 0.31
CA VAL A 41 31.27 -1.86 -1.14
C VAL A 41 31.08 -0.43 -1.66
N LYS A 42 32.06 0.05 -2.44
CA LYS A 42 32.01 1.34 -3.14
C LYS A 42 32.35 1.12 -4.61
N THR A 43 31.82 1.96 -5.49
CA THR A 43 32.22 2.01 -6.90
C THR A 43 32.52 3.43 -7.31
N SER A 44 33.46 3.59 -8.24
CA SER A 44 33.67 4.84 -9.00
C SER A 44 32.88 4.84 -10.30
N ASP A 45 32.23 3.73 -10.66
CA ASP A 45 31.41 3.63 -11.87
C ASP A 45 30.09 4.36 -11.67
N SER A 46 29.85 5.37 -12.52
CA SER A 46 28.62 6.16 -12.50
C SER A 46 27.35 5.34 -12.79
N ARG A 47 27.51 4.17 -13.39
CA ARG A 47 26.42 3.21 -13.65
C ARG A 47 25.94 2.50 -12.37
N GLY A 48 26.68 2.58 -11.26
CA GLY A 48 26.30 2.04 -9.97
C GLY A 48 26.78 0.60 -9.70
N ILE A 49 26.30 0.06 -8.60
CA ILE A 49 26.66 -1.29 -8.12
C ILE A 49 25.49 -2.23 -8.39
N TRP A 50 25.74 -3.36 -9.01
CA TRP A 50 24.75 -4.40 -9.25
C TRP A 50 24.50 -5.24 -7.98
N VAL A 51 23.22 -5.43 -7.65
CA VAL A 51 22.75 -6.41 -6.66
C VAL A 51 21.64 -7.22 -7.30
N GLY A 52 21.95 -8.44 -7.67
CA GLY A 52 21.08 -9.24 -8.52
C GLY A 52 20.86 -8.54 -9.87
N GLN A 53 19.60 -8.27 -10.21
CA GLN A 53 19.20 -7.62 -11.47
C GLN A 53 19.03 -6.11 -11.37
N LYS A 54 19.34 -5.48 -10.24
CA LYS A 54 19.13 -4.05 -10.01
C LYS A 54 20.44 -3.35 -9.71
N ARG A 55 20.54 -2.09 -10.13
CA ARG A 55 21.72 -1.24 -9.88
C ARG A 55 21.40 -0.20 -8.80
N TYR A 56 22.39 0.07 -7.99
CA TYR A 56 22.29 1.03 -6.87
C TYR A 56 23.40 2.06 -6.93
N ALA A 57 23.04 3.35 -6.81
CA ALA A 57 24.01 4.42 -6.64
C ALA A 57 24.47 4.49 -5.17
N GLY A 58 25.60 5.17 -4.93
CA GLY A 58 26.14 5.35 -3.58
C GLY A 58 26.99 4.18 -3.11
N LYS A 59 26.84 3.76 -1.87
CA LYS A 59 27.65 2.72 -1.22
C LYS A 59 26.73 1.62 -0.71
N LEU A 60 27.24 0.40 -0.59
CA LEU A 60 26.50 -0.73 -0.01
C LEU A 60 27.20 -1.21 1.25
N ASN A 61 26.50 -1.22 2.39
CA ASN A 61 26.87 -1.99 3.55
C ASN A 61 26.26 -3.39 3.41
N ILE A 62 27.08 -4.41 3.56
CA ILE A 62 26.65 -5.81 3.55
C ILE A 62 26.85 -6.36 4.94
N PHE A 63 25.76 -6.80 5.55
CA PHE A 63 25.74 -7.45 6.86
C PHE A 63 25.47 -8.94 6.67
N ILE A 64 26.20 -9.76 7.37
CA ILE A 64 26.10 -11.21 7.30
C ILE A 64 25.59 -11.71 8.64
N GLY A 65 24.37 -12.19 8.63
CA GLY A 65 23.78 -12.92 9.76
C GLY A 65 23.96 -14.43 9.62
N ASP A 66 23.43 -15.17 10.57
CA ASP A 66 23.58 -16.63 10.63
C ASP A 66 23.04 -17.33 9.38
N ASN A 67 21.85 -16.93 8.93
CA ASN A 67 21.14 -17.52 7.81
C ASN A 67 20.70 -16.51 6.74
N ASN A 68 21.12 -15.25 6.83
CA ASN A 68 20.68 -14.20 5.91
C ASN A 68 21.80 -13.21 5.61
N ILE A 69 21.64 -12.51 4.48
CA ILE A 69 22.46 -11.36 4.10
C ILE A 69 21.57 -10.16 4.01
N SER A 70 21.95 -9.09 4.67
CA SER A 70 21.31 -7.79 4.52
C SER A 70 22.21 -6.86 3.71
N VAL A 71 21.68 -6.34 2.60
CA VAL A 71 22.38 -5.37 1.76
C VAL A 71 21.72 -4.00 1.95
N VAL A 72 22.43 -3.07 2.55
CA VAL A 72 21.95 -1.73 2.88
C VAL A 72 22.60 -0.70 1.98
N ASN A 73 21.80 -0.01 1.17
CA ASN A 73 22.28 1.05 0.30
C ASN A 73 22.43 2.37 1.07
N ILE A 74 23.63 2.92 1.13
CA ILE A 74 23.93 4.23 1.71
C ILE A 74 23.95 5.24 0.57
N ILE A 75 22.96 6.14 0.58
CA ILE A 75 22.73 7.09 -0.50
C ILE A 75 22.15 8.40 0.04
N GLY A 76 22.51 9.54 -0.57
CA GLY A 76 21.88 10.82 -0.24
C GLY A 76 20.39 10.86 -0.65
N VAL A 77 19.56 11.50 0.16
CA VAL A 77 18.09 11.52 0.02
C VAL A 77 17.63 11.95 -1.38
N GLU A 78 18.22 12.98 -1.97
CA GLU A 78 17.81 13.47 -3.30
C GLU A 78 18.10 12.44 -4.42
N ASN A 79 19.19 11.70 -4.30
CA ASN A 79 19.50 10.61 -5.22
C ASN A 79 18.58 9.39 -5.02
N TYR A 80 18.26 9.07 -3.78
CA TYR A 80 17.29 8.03 -3.40
C TYR A 80 15.90 8.34 -3.98
N LEU A 81 15.41 9.56 -3.79
CA LEU A 81 14.06 9.96 -4.20
C LEU A 81 13.80 9.85 -5.70
N SER A 82 14.80 10.11 -6.55
CA SER A 82 14.62 9.97 -8.01
C SER A 82 14.23 8.54 -8.41
N SER A 83 14.69 7.55 -7.66
CA SER A 83 14.34 6.14 -7.85
C SER A 83 13.03 5.78 -7.16
N VAL A 84 12.78 6.31 -5.96
CA VAL A 84 11.52 6.07 -5.22
C VAL A 84 10.32 6.57 -5.99
N VAL A 85 10.36 7.82 -6.48
CA VAL A 85 9.25 8.40 -7.27
C VAL A 85 8.93 7.53 -8.49
N GLY A 86 9.96 7.02 -9.18
CA GLY A 86 9.75 6.15 -10.34
C GLY A 86 9.35 4.71 -9.99
N SER A 87 9.58 4.27 -8.74
CA SER A 87 9.11 2.97 -8.24
C SER A 87 7.66 3.04 -7.74
N GLU A 88 7.26 4.19 -7.21
CA GLU A 88 5.94 4.41 -6.60
C GLU A 88 4.89 4.86 -7.60
N MET A 89 5.26 5.67 -8.59
CA MET A 89 4.34 6.20 -9.60
C MET A 89 4.82 5.93 -11.02
N PRO A 90 3.91 5.64 -11.96
CA PRO A 90 4.23 5.60 -13.39
C PRO A 90 4.84 6.94 -13.85
N THR A 91 6.02 6.92 -14.42
CA THR A 91 6.79 8.13 -14.77
C THR A 91 6.16 8.96 -15.88
N LYS A 92 5.18 8.42 -16.61
CA LYS A 92 4.36 9.13 -17.59
C LYS A 92 3.28 10.05 -16.99
N TRP A 93 3.00 9.95 -15.70
CA TRP A 93 2.00 10.78 -15.04
C TRP A 93 2.38 12.27 -15.03
N PRO A 94 1.44 13.21 -14.77
CA PRO A 94 1.72 14.64 -14.74
C PRO A 94 2.85 15.01 -13.79
N MET A 95 3.58 16.08 -14.10
CA MET A 95 4.74 16.51 -13.33
C MET A 95 4.36 16.85 -11.88
N GLU A 96 3.26 17.58 -11.69
CA GLU A 96 2.76 17.98 -10.38
C GLU A 96 2.48 16.78 -9.44
N ALA A 97 1.98 15.67 -9.99
CA ALA A 97 1.78 14.45 -9.22
C ALA A 97 3.12 13.81 -8.79
N LEU A 98 4.14 13.82 -9.68
CA LEU A 98 5.47 13.33 -9.36
C LEU A 98 6.21 14.24 -8.36
N GLU A 99 5.98 15.55 -8.43
CA GLU A 99 6.51 16.53 -7.49
C GLU A 99 5.86 16.39 -6.11
N ALA A 100 4.53 16.22 -6.05
CA ALA A 100 3.82 15.91 -4.80
C ALA A 100 4.35 14.62 -4.17
N GLN A 101 4.56 13.56 -4.97
CA GLN A 101 5.16 12.32 -4.49
C GLN A 101 6.58 12.52 -3.98
N ALA A 102 7.40 13.35 -4.67
CA ALA A 102 8.78 13.63 -4.24
C ALA A 102 8.82 14.32 -2.87
N ILE A 103 7.96 15.32 -2.64
CA ILE A 103 7.86 16.03 -1.36
C ILE A 103 7.35 15.08 -0.26
N ALA A 104 6.30 14.30 -0.52
CA ALA A 104 5.76 13.33 0.43
C ALA A 104 6.80 12.27 0.78
N SER A 105 7.46 11.68 -0.21
CA SER A 105 8.50 10.65 -0.02
C SER A 105 9.72 11.17 0.72
N ARG A 106 10.14 12.42 0.46
CA ARG A 106 11.23 13.07 1.19
C ARG A 106 10.88 13.26 2.65
N THR A 107 9.67 13.77 2.92
CA THR A 107 9.18 13.98 4.28
C THR A 107 9.11 12.67 5.04
N TYR A 108 8.54 11.63 4.42
CA TYR A 108 8.47 10.30 5.00
C TYR A 108 9.86 9.75 5.33
N ALA A 109 10.78 9.78 4.36
CA ALA A 109 12.12 9.24 4.53
C ALA A 109 12.90 9.93 5.65
N LEU A 110 12.85 11.27 5.72
CA LEU A 110 13.53 12.05 6.76
C LEU A 110 12.90 11.89 8.15
N LYS A 111 11.61 11.49 8.21
CA LYS A 111 10.89 11.24 9.48
C LYS A 111 11.22 9.88 10.09
N GLN A 112 11.64 8.90 9.29
CA GLN A 112 11.95 7.56 9.79
C GLN A 112 13.18 7.58 10.68
N LYS A 113 13.13 6.82 11.77
CA LYS A 113 14.27 6.66 12.70
C LYS A 113 15.04 5.36 12.44
N GLY A 114 14.50 4.47 11.61
CA GLY A 114 15.15 3.20 11.29
C GLY A 114 15.35 2.25 12.47
N ASN A 115 16.25 1.31 12.26
CA ASN A 115 16.76 0.39 13.29
C ASN A 115 18.30 0.44 13.31
N SER A 116 18.95 -0.45 14.03
CA SER A 116 20.41 -0.52 14.11
C SER A 116 21.12 -0.84 12.77
N VAL A 117 20.38 -1.34 11.79
CA VAL A 117 20.93 -1.81 10.51
C VAL A 117 20.61 -0.86 9.35
N PHE A 118 19.33 -0.39 9.23
CA PHE A 118 18.88 0.49 8.15
C PHE A 118 17.78 1.45 8.60
N ASP A 119 17.64 2.57 7.91
CA ASP A 119 16.62 3.57 8.20
C ASP A 119 15.26 3.21 7.59
N ILE A 120 15.24 2.65 6.38
CA ILE A 120 14.02 2.41 5.59
C ILE A 120 14.14 1.07 4.86
N ASP A 121 13.07 0.27 4.92
CA ASP A 121 12.91 -0.94 4.10
C ASP A 121 12.59 -0.56 2.65
N SER A 122 13.15 -1.29 1.68
CA SER A 122 13.00 -1.01 0.24
C SER A 122 11.73 -1.58 -0.39
N THR A 123 10.82 -2.11 0.42
CA THR A 123 9.56 -2.72 -0.04
C THR A 123 8.36 -1.82 0.27
N ASN A 124 7.18 -2.30 -0.05
CA ASN A 124 5.91 -1.63 0.28
C ASN A 124 5.59 -1.55 1.80
N LYS A 125 6.46 -2.06 2.67
CA LYS A 125 6.36 -1.82 4.11
C LYS A 125 6.70 -0.38 4.47
N ASN A 126 7.63 0.24 3.72
CA ASN A 126 7.95 1.65 3.83
C ASN A 126 7.78 2.35 2.47
N GLN A 127 8.81 2.33 1.61
CA GLN A 127 8.79 2.93 0.27
C GLN A 127 9.47 2.00 -0.72
N VAL A 128 8.80 1.76 -1.86
CA VAL A 128 9.38 0.90 -2.90
C VAL A 128 10.61 1.58 -3.50
N TYR A 129 11.75 0.89 -3.43
CA TYR A 129 13.02 1.37 -3.95
C TYR A 129 13.67 0.30 -4.83
N ASN A 130 13.59 0.49 -6.14
CA ASN A 130 14.08 -0.45 -7.15
C ASN A 130 15.45 -0.08 -7.75
N GLY A 131 16.21 0.78 -7.06
CA GLY A 131 17.51 1.21 -7.55
C GLY A 131 17.42 2.15 -8.76
N LEU A 132 18.45 2.11 -9.61
CA LEU A 132 18.58 3.04 -10.75
C LEU A 132 17.63 2.74 -11.91
N GLU A 133 17.09 1.54 -12.00
CA GLU A 133 16.19 1.10 -13.08
C GLU A 133 14.88 1.89 -13.12
N SER A 134 14.39 2.35 -11.98
CA SER A 134 13.17 3.17 -11.89
C SER A 134 13.41 4.67 -12.12
N ARG A 135 14.68 5.10 -12.19
CA ARG A 135 15.06 6.51 -12.37
C ARG A 135 14.90 6.92 -13.83
N THR A 136 14.14 7.99 -14.08
CA THR A 136 13.99 8.61 -15.41
C THR A 136 14.41 10.07 -15.37
N PHE A 137 14.53 10.71 -16.56
CA PHE A 137 14.74 12.14 -16.65
C PHE A 137 13.62 12.91 -15.93
N LYS A 138 12.37 12.47 -16.10
CA LYS A 138 11.20 13.12 -15.51
C LYS A 138 11.19 13.03 -13.98
N THR A 139 11.53 11.87 -13.40
CA THR A 139 11.62 11.74 -11.93
C THR A 139 12.78 12.55 -11.35
N LYS A 140 13.90 12.63 -12.04
CA LYS A 140 15.01 13.53 -11.65
C LYS A 140 14.57 14.99 -11.67
N LYS A 141 13.82 15.41 -12.70
CA LYS A 141 13.30 16.78 -12.83
C LYS A 141 12.34 17.10 -11.66
N ALA A 142 11.39 16.24 -11.36
CA ALA A 142 10.44 16.41 -10.25
C ALA A 142 11.16 16.55 -8.88
N VAL A 143 12.13 15.67 -8.61
CA VAL A 143 12.92 15.73 -7.37
C VAL A 143 13.76 17.00 -7.29
N ARG A 144 14.35 17.44 -8.40
CA ARG A 144 15.16 18.67 -8.46
C ARG A 144 14.30 19.92 -8.25
N ALA A 145 13.14 20.00 -8.89
CA ALA A 145 12.20 21.12 -8.75
C ALA A 145 11.70 21.30 -7.31
N THR A 146 11.56 20.19 -6.59
CA THR A 146 11.09 20.17 -5.20
C THR A 146 12.21 19.98 -4.18
N ARG A 147 13.48 20.24 -4.57
CA ARG A 147 14.64 19.98 -3.71
C ARG A 147 14.48 20.61 -2.34
N SER A 148 14.80 19.82 -1.31
CA SER A 148 14.71 20.21 0.10
C SER A 148 13.29 20.46 0.65
N LEU A 149 12.24 20.52 -0.18
CA LEU A 149 10.87 20.77 0.30
C LEU A 149 10.32 19.56 1.07
N VAL A 150 9.74 19.84 2.24
CA VAL A 150 9.12 18.86 3.14
C VAL A 150 7.79 19.36 3.69
N LEU A 151 6.97 18.45 4.16
CA LEU A 151 5.70 18.71 4.81
C LEU A 151 5.89 18.81 6.32
N VAL A 152 5.45 19.92 6.91
CA VAL A 152 5.49 20.15 8.34
C VAL A 152 4.11 20.51 8.90
N TYR A 153 3.85 20.04 10.11
CA TYR A 153 2.70 20.40 10.93
C TYR A 153 3.19 20.83 12.31
N LYS A 154 2.81 22.04 12.76
CA LYS A 154 3.33 22.62 14.01
C LYS A 154 4.85 22.55 14.11
N ASN A 155 5.54 22.92 13.02
CA ASN A 155 7.01 22.91 12.87
C ASN A 155 7.70 21.55 13.09
N LYS A 156 6.99 20.44 12.93
CA LYS A 156 7.56 19.07 12.93
C LYS A 156 7.24 18.37 11.64
N LEU A 157 8.16 17.52 11.16
CA LEU A 157 7.90 16.66 10.01
C LEU A 157 6.66 15.79 10.27
N ILE A 158 5.78 15.69 9.30
CA ILE A 158 4.62 14.81 9.38
C ILE A 158 4.97 13.36 9.03
N ASN A 159 4.11 12.41 9.39
CA ASN A 159 4.08 11.09 8.78
C ASN A 159 3.39 11.21 7.42
N ALA A 160 4.15 11.51 6.38
CA ALA A 160 3.64 11.74 5.03
C ALA A 160 3.29 10.40 4.34
N LEU A 161 2.28 9.71 4.87
CA LEU A 161 1.81 8.42 4.37
C LEU A 161 1.11 8.59 3.02
N PHE A 162 1.31 7.65 2.12
CA PHE A 162 0.64 7.62 0.83
C PHE A 162 0.28 6.18 0.44
N HIS A 163 -0.63 6.04 -0.48
CA HIS A 163 -1.13 4.75 -0.95
C HIS A 163 -1.59 4.86 -2.41
N SER A 164 -1.84 3.74 -3.05
CA SER A 164 -2.18 3.74 -4.47
C SER A 164 -3.54 4.39 -4.74
N SER A 165 -4.62 3.93 -4.06
CA SER A 165 -6.00 4.32 -4.38
C SER A 165 -6.91 4.04 -3.19
N SER A 166 -7.73 5.02 -2.79
CA SER A 166 -8.64 4.90 -1.63
C SER A 166 -10.07 4.52 -1.98
N ALA A 167 -10.43 4.55 -3.26
CA ALA A 167 -11.79 4.31 -3.77
C ALA A 167 -12.82 5.37 -3.32
N GLY A 168 -12.47 6.64 -3.49
CA GLY A 168 -13.37 7.78 -3.33
C GLY A 168 -13.22 8.56 -2.03
N MET A 169 -12.75 7.93 -0.94
CA MET A 169 -12.47 8.58 0.35
C MET A 169 -11.20 8.02 0.97
N THR A 170 -10.30 8.90 1.43
CA THR A 170 -9.17 8.48 2.26
C THR A 170 -9.65 8.14 3.66
N GLU A 171 -8.82 7.46 4.45
CA GLU A 171 -9.15 7.01 5.79
C GLU A 171 -8.50 7.88 6.86
N ASN A 172 -9.13 7.98 8.03
CA ASN A 172 -8.49 8.59 9.18
C ASN A 172 -7.38 7.69 9.73
N SER A 173 -6.29 8.28 10.20
CA SER A 173 -5.17 7.52 10.75
C SER A 173 -5.55 6.64 11.94
N GLN A 174 -6.44 7.11 12.83
CA GLN A 174 -6.89 6.37 14.02
C GLN A 174 -7.78 5.16 13.69
N ASP A 175 -8.37 5.13 12.51
CA ASP A 175 -9.23 4.01 12.09
C ASP A 175 -8.41 2.85 11.49
N VAL A 176 -7.16 3.13 11.13
CA VAL A 176 -6.20 2.15 10.62
C VAL A 176 -5.15 1.78 11.66
N TRP A 177 -4.67 2.77 12.42
CA TRP A 177 -3.69 2.59 13.49
C TRP A 177 -4.19 3.26 14.77
N LYS A 178 -3.55 2.96 15.90
CA LYS A 178 -3.95 3.53 17.22
C LYS A 178 -3.73 5.05 17.32
N ASN A 179 -2.81 5.62 16.51
CA ASN A 179 -2.42 7.01 16.61
C ASN A 179 -3.30 7.92 15.76
N LYS A 180 -3.86 8.98 16.38
CA LYS A 180 -4.57 10.05 15.70
C LYS A 180 -3.60 11.15 15.29
N PHE A 181 -3.51 11.41 14.00
CA PHE A 181 -2.75 12.53 13.45
C PHE A 181 -3.72 13.54 12.81
N PRO A 182 -3.79 14.79 13.29
CA PRO A 182 -4.77 15.78 12.80
C PRO A 182 -4.64 16.04 11.29
N TYR A 183 -3.44 15.93 10.74
CA TYR A 183 -3.16 16.11 9.32
C TYR A 183 -3.45 14.87 8.45
N LEU A 184 -3.82 13.73 9.04
CA LEU A 184 -4.22 12.49 8.36
C LEU A 184 -5.69 12.17 8.64
N SER A 185 -6.55 13.13 8.36
CA SER A 185 -8.00 12.98 8.39
C SER A 185 -8.53 12.52 7.03
N SER A 186 -9.69 11.87 7.04
CA SER A 186 -10.40 11.46 5.83
C SER A 186 -10.74 12.67 4.94
N VAL A 187 -10.47 12.52 3.65
CA VAL A 187 -10.82 13.50 2.62
C VAL A 187 -11.34 12.80 1.38
N LYS A 188 -12.12 13.53 0.57
CA LYS A 188 -12.57 13.06 -0.75
C LYS A 188 -11.38 12.72 -1.64
N ASP A 189 -11.48 11.60 -2.33
CA ASP A 189 -10.48 11.19 -3.34
C ASP A 189 -11.09 11.18 -4.73
N PHE A 190 -10.26 11.41 -5.72
CA PHE A 190 -10.65 11.53 -7.13
C PHE A 190 -10.09 10.39 -7.99
N ASP A 191 -9.97 9.22 -7.42
CA ASP A 191 -9.32 8.05 -8.01
C ASP A 191 -10.22 7.14 -8.85
N LYS A 192 -11.43 7.58 -9.21
CA LYS A 192 -12.42 6.82 -10.00
C LYS A 192 -11.88 6.29 -11.34
N ASN A 193 -10.92 7.01 -11.95
CA ASN A 193 -10.31 6.63 -13.22
C ASN A 193 -9.16 5.62 -13.08
N ASN A 194 -8.98 5.02 -11.90
CA ASN A 194 -8.05 3.93 -11.72
C ASN A 194 -8.62 2.64 -12.36
N PRO A 195 -7.99 2.08 -13.42
CA PRO A 195 -8.49 0.88 -14.08
C PRO A 195 -8.40 -0.37 -13.18
N LYS A 196 -7.62 -0.30 -12.11
CA LYS A 196 -7.47 -1.38 -11.12
C LYS A 196 -8.21 -1.08 -9.81
N LEU A 197 -9.19 -0.16 -9.83
CA LEU A 197 -9.93 0.25 -8.65
C LEU A 197 -10.71 -0.93 -8.04
N LYS A 198 -11.42 -1.67 -8.88
CA LYS A 198 -12.12 -2.90 -8.49
C LYS A 198 -11.18 -4.10 -8.60
N TRP A 199 -11.30 -5.03 -7.68
CA TRP A 199 -10.54 -6.28 -7.72
C TRP A 199 -11.29 -7.40 -7.01
N GLN A 200 -10.96 -8.63 -7.37
CA GLN A 200 -11.50 -9.82 -6.75
C GLN A 200 -10.38 -10.82 -6.50
N LYS A 201 -10.50 -11.59 -5.43
CA LYS A 201 -9.63 -12.71 -5.09
C LYS A 201 -10.48 -13.88 -4.63
N ARG A 202 -10.09 -15.09 -5.03
CA ARG A 202 -10.77 -16.33 -4.67
C ARG A 202 -9.81 -17.16 -3.82
N PHE A 203 -10.36 -17.88 -2.88
CA PHE A 203 -9.64 -18.78 -1.99
C PHE A 203 -10.38 -20.09 -1.89
N SER A 204 -9.72 -21.20 -2.19
CA SER A 204 -10.26 -22.54 -1.97
C SER A 204 -10.31 -22.87 -0.47
N SER A 205 -11.08 -23.90 -0.11
CA SER A 205 -11.11 -24.41 1.26
C SER A 205 -9.72 -24.80 1.76
N GLU A 206 -8.90 -25.42 0.91
CA GLU A 206 -7.54 -25.81 1.25
C GLU A 206 -6.62 -24.61 1.53
N GLU A 207 -6.69 -23.55 0.70
CA GLU A 207 -5.97 -22.30 0.95
C GLU A 207 -6.41 -21.64 2.25
N LEU A 208 -7.71 -21.67 2.57
CA LEU A 208 -8.24 -21.10 3.79
C LEU A 208 -7.80 -21.87 5.03
N GLN A 209 -7.71 -23.21 4.96
CA GLN A 209 -7.16 -24.03 6.04
C GLN A 209 -5.68 -23.69 6.30
N LYS A 210 -4.87 -23.50 5.22
CA LYS A 210 -3.46 -23.09 5.33
C LYS A 210 -3.31 -21.69 5.92
N LEU A 211 -4.22 -20.77 5.58
CA LEU A 211 -4.22 -19.39 6.09
C LEU A 211 -4.72 -19.29 7.54
N PHE A 212 -5.65 -20.13 7.95
CA PHE A 212 -6.29 -20.11 9.26
C PHE A 212 -6.25 -21.49 9.97
N PRO A 213 -5.05 -22.08 10.15
CA PRO A 213 -4.93 -23.45 10.67
C PRO A 213 -5.46 -23.60 12.09
N SER A 214 -5.32 -22.59 12.94
CA SER A 214 -5.75 -22.63 14.34
C SER A 214 -7.27 -22.74 14.52
N ILE A 215 -8.05 -22.34 13.53
CA ILE A 215 -9.51 -22.42 13.55
C ILE A 215 -10.07 -23.39 12.49
N GLY A 216 -9.20 -24.03 11.70
CA GLY A 216 -9.62 -25.01 10.69
C GLY A 216 -10.26 -24.39 9.45
N GLY A 217 -9.71 -23.26 8.96
CA GLY A 217 -10.21 -22.58 7.76
C GLY A 217 -11.32 -21.57 8.04
N ILE A 218 -12.23 -21.38 7.07
CA ILE A 218 -13.35 -20.40 7.17
C ILE A 218 -14.67 -21.08 6.78
N LYS A 219 -15.56 -21.27 7.75
CA LYS A 219 -16.96 -21.68 7.56
C LYS A 219 -17.91 -20.49 7.49
N GLN A 220 -17.62 -19.46 8.30
CA GLN A 220 -18.41 -18.23 8.36
C GLN A 220 -17.46 -17.05 8.61
N ILE A 221 -17.77 -15.91 8.03
CA ILE A 221 -17.09 -14.65 8.26
C ILE A 221 -18.14 -13.58 8.52
N GLU A 222 -17.98 -12.87 9.63
CA GLU A 222 -18.87 -11.81 10.09
C GLU A 222 -18.08 -10.52 10.25
N ILE A 223 -18.55 -9.45 9.65
CA ILE A 223 -17.96 -8.10 9.84
C ILE A 223 -18.56 -7.52 11.13
N LEU A 224 -17.72 -7.41 12.17
CA LEU A 224 -18.14 -6.86 13.46
C LEU A 224 -18.21 -5.34 13.48
N SER A 225 -17.33 -4.69 12.72
CA SER A 225 -17.31 -3.23 12.61
C SER A 225 -16.61 -2.76 11.34
N ILE A 226 -17.03 -1.60 10.87
CA ILE A 226 -16.42 -0.86 9.75
C ILE A 226 -15.99 0.52 10.21
N THR A 227 -15.14 1.17 9.42
CA THR A 227 -14.79 2.58 9.58
C THR A 227 -15.86 3.48 8.93
N ASN A 228 -15.82 4.78 9.21
CA ASN A 228 -16.73 5.75 8.58
C ASN A 228 -16.63 5.79 7.05
N THR A 229 -15.55 5.27 6.47
CA THR A 229 -15.37 5.16 5.01
C THR A 229 -15.78 3.80 4.46
N GLY A 230 -16.38 2.92 5.30
CA GLY A 230 -16.86 1.60 4.92
C GLY A 230 -15.79 0.51 4.86
N ARG A 231 -14.58 0.75 5.39
CA ARG A 231 -13.52 -0.25 5.44
C ARG A 231 -13.73 -1.19 6.63
N VAL A 232 -13.45 -2.47 6.44
CA VAL A 232 -13.51 -3.46 7.49
C VAL A 232 -12.51 -3.12 8.60
N LYS A 233 -13.02 -2.93 9.83
CA LYS A 233 -12.23 -2.66 11.03
C LYS A 233 -11.97 -3.93 11.84
N ASN A 234 -13.03 -4.71 12.10
CA ASN A 234 -12.92 -5.99 12.79
C ASN A 234 -13.84 -7.03 12.15
N VAL A 235 -13.38 -8.28 12.12
CA VAL A 235 -14.14 -9.44 11.67
C VAL A 235 -14.04 -10.57 12.69
N LYS A 236 -15.09 -11.39 12.77
CA LYS A 236 -15.09 -12.68 13.42
C LYS A 236 -15.10 -13.76 12.35
N ILE A 237 -14.22 -14.72 12.47
CA ILE A 237 -14.15 -15.88 11.57
C ILE A 237 -14.42 -17.12 12.40
N GLN A 238 -15.34 -17.94 11.92
CA GLN A 238 -15.60 -19.28 12.44
C GLN A 238 -15.12 -20.31 11.44
N GLY A 239 -14.31 -21.24 11.89
CA GLY A 239 -13.83 -22.40 11.15
C GLY A 239 -14.30 -23.70 11.77
N ASP A 240 -13.67 -24.83 11.41
CA ASP A 240 -14.02 -26.17 11.89
C ASP A 240 -13.68 -26.38 13.36
N TYR A 241 -12.60 -25.75 13.86
CA TYR A 241 -12.07 -26.01 15.21
C TYR A 241 -12.33 -24.87 16.18
N GLY A 242 -13.06 -23.83 15.77
CA GLY A 242 -13.37 -22.70 16.64
C GLY A 242 -13.53 -21.39 15.92
N SER A 243 -13.50 -20.29 16.66
CA SER A 243 -13.62 -18.94 16.10
C SER A 243 -12.51 -18.02 16.61
N ALA A 244 -12.14 -17.03 15.81
CA ALA A 244 -11.19 -15.97 16.17
C ALA A 244 -11.61 -14.62 15.59
N GLN A 245 -11.20 -13.55 16.28
CA GLN A 245 -11.37 -12.19 15.79
C GLN A 245 -10.08 -11.66 15.20
N PHE A 246 -10.20 -10.89 14.13
CA PHE A 246 -9.08 -10.26 13.44
C PHE A 246 -9.39 -8.81 13.13
N SER A 247 -8.36 -7.96 13.16
CA SER A 247 -8.50 -6.63 12.59
C SER A 247 -8.56 -6.72 11.06
N GLY A 248 -9.16 -5.71 10.42
CA GLY A 248 -9.16 -5.60 8.95
C GLY A 248 -7.74 -5.58 8.37
N LEU A 249 -6.77 -4.99 9.09
CA LEU A 249 -5.35 -5.01 8.68
C LEU A 249 -4.74 -6.41 8.74
N ASP A 250 -5.06 -7.20 9.77
CA ASP A 250 -4.54 -8.56 9.90
C ASP A 250 -5.11 -9.46 8.80
N ILE A 251 -6.40 -9.33 8.51
CA ILE A 251 -7.06 -10.03 7.39
C ILE A 251 -6.41 -9.61 6.07
N ARG A 252 -6.24 -8.30 5.84
CA ARG A 252 -5.59 -7.80 4.65
C ARG A 252 -4.19 -8.40 4.45
N LYS A 253 -3.38 -8.43 5.50
CA LYS A 253 -2.01 -8.98 5.45
C LYS A 253 -2.05 -10.51 5.25
N LYS A 254 -2.83 -11.23 6.06
CA LYS A 254 -2.89 -12.69 6.08
C LYS A 254 -3.37 -13.24 4.74
N MET A 255 -4.41 -12.63 4.16
CA MET A 255 -4.98 -13.02 2.87
C MET A 255 -4.34 -12.28 1.68
N ASN A 256 -3.34 -11.44 1.91
CA ASN A 256 -2.69 -10.61 0.89
C ASN A 256 -3.70 -9.84 0.01
N LEU A 257 -4.65 -9.14 0.67
CA LEU A 257 -5.66 -8.32 -0.01
C LEU A 257 -5.10 -6.94 -0.35
N LYS A 258 -5.62 -6.32 -1.42
CA LYS A 258 -5.15 -5.00 -1.85
C LYS A 258 -5.56 -3.88 -0.89
N SER A 259 -6.73 -3.97 -0.25
CA SER A 259 -7.27 -3.00 0.70
C SER A 259 -8.10 -3.68 1.77
N THR A 260 -8.60 -2.90 2.73
CA THR A 260 -9.60 -3.31 3.72
C THR A 260 -11.03 -2.91 3.33
N LEU A 261 -11.22 -2.23 2.19
CA LEU A 261 -12.53 -1.95 1.61
C LEU A 261 -12.97 -3.16 0.80
N VAL A 262 -13.53 -4.15 1.49
CA VAL A 262 -13.80 -5.49 0.95
C VAL A 262 -15.16 -6.02 1.37
N ARG A 263 -15.65 -6.97 0.58
CA ARG A 263 -16.77 -7.85 0.86
C ARG A 263 -16.32 -9.29 0.80
N PHE A 264 -16.93 -10.11 1.61
CA PHE A 264 -16.70 -11.54 1.67
C PHE A 264 -17.96 -12.27 1.22
N LYS A 265 -17.82 -13.23 0.31
CA LYS A 265 -18.90 -14.12 -0.12
C LYS A 265 -18.38 -15.55 -0.16
N LEU A 266 -18.99 -16.44 0.63
CA LEU A 266 -18.76 -17.88 0.52
C LEU A 266 -19.70 -18.45 -0.54
N ILE A 267 -19.16 -19.17 -1.52
CA ILE A 267 -19.93 -19.83 -2.59
C ILE A 267 -19.60 -21.33 -2.59
N LYS A 268 -20.58 -22.18 -2.98
CA LYS A 268 -20.33 -23.60 -3.25
C LYS A 268 -19.63 -23.76 -4.59
N GLU A 269 -18.87 -24.85 -4.76
CA GLU A 269 -18.24 -25.16 -6.05
C GLU A 269 -19.27 -25.50 -7.15
N ASP A 270 -20.45 -25.98 -6.76
CA ASP A 270 -21.56 -26.26 -7.69
C ASP A 270 -22.21 -25.01 -8.31
N ASP A 271 -21.94 -23.80 -7.75
CA ASP A 271 -22.36 -22.50 -8.29
C ASP A 271 -21.38 -21.98 -9.37
N LYS A 272 -20.60 -22.82 -10.04
CA LYS A 272 -19.89 -22.40 -11.26
C LYS A 272 -20.93 -21.99 -12.30
N PRO A 273 -20.84 -20.79 -12.86
CA PRO A 273 -21.73 -20.45 -13.97
C PRO A 273 -21.40 -21.39 -15.14
N ASN A 274 -22.24 -22.39 -15.35
CA ASN A 274 -22.32 -23.05 -16.65
C ASN A 274 -22.60 -21.93 -17.66
N THR A 275 -21.68 -21.77 -18.61
CA THR A 275 -21.88 -20.98 -19.81
C THR A 275 -23.05 -21.58 -20.60
N THR A 276 -24.27 -21.31 -20.20
CA THR A 276 -25.52 -21.32 -20.99
C THR A 276 -26.71 -21.25 -20.04
N SER A 277 -27.30 -20.12 -19.98
CA SER A 277 -28.67 -19.76 -19.58
C SER A 277 -28.67 -18.53 -18.65
N THR A 278 -28.79 -17.41 -19.30
CA THR A 278 -29.14 -16.14 -18.65
C THR A 278 -30.63 -16.18 -18.29
N THR A 279 -30.94 -16.61 -17.07
CA THR A 279 -32.16 -16.19 -16.39
C THR A 279 -31.79 -15.03 -15.52
N VAL A 280 -31.91 -13.83 -16.04
CA VAL A 280 -31.87 -12.57 -15.27
C VAL A 280 -33.12 -12.56 -14.40
N LEU A 281 -32.97 -12.99 -13.12
CA LEU A 281 -33.94 -12.58 -12.11
C LEU A 281 -33.66 -11.10 -11.86
N GLU A 282 -34.55 -10.22 -12.25
CA GLU A 282 -34.54 -8.80 -11.98
C GLU A 282 -34.58 -8.59 -10.45
N ASP A 283 -33.41 -8.44 -9.84
CA ASP A 283 -33.28 -8.04 -8.46
C ASP A 283 -33.54 -6.51 -8.37
N LYS A 284 -34.82 -6.16 -8.18
CA LYS A 284 -35.21 -4.75 -7.95
C LYS A 284 -34.48 -4.23 -6.70
N PRO A 285 -33.87 -3.04 -6.76
CA PRO A 285 -33.17 -2.45 -5.62
C PRO A 285 -34.15 -2.20 -4.47
N ILE A 286 -33.63 -2.25 -3.22
CA ILE A 286 -34.41 -1.86 -2.06
C ILE A 286 -34.47 -0.34 -2.01
N THR A 287 -35.66 0.23 -1.90
CA THR A 287 -35.84 1.66 -1.67
C THR A 287 -35.68 1.94 -0.18
N TYR A 288 -34.76 2.84 0.18
CA TYR A 288 -34.53 3.29 1.55
C TYR A 288 -34.75 4.78 1.67
N LEU A 289 -35.55 5.20 2.66
CA LEU A 289 -35.77 6.61 3.00
C LEU A 289 -34.81 7.02 4.14
N VAL A 290 -33.95 8.01 3.88
CA VAL A 290 -32.98 8.52 4.86
C VAL A 290 -33.71 9.14 6.06
N LYS A 291 -33.30 8.76 7.26
CA LYS A 291 -33.85 9.22 8.54
C LYS A 291 -32.87 10.16 9.24
N ALA A 292 -33.34 10.91 10.21
CA ALA A 292 -32.48 11.74 11.06
C ALA A 292 -31.41 10.88 11.76
N GLY A 293 -30.14 11.29 11.69
CA GLY A 293 -29.00 10.56 12.25
C GLY A 293 -28.38 9.50 11.33
N ASP A 294 -28.95 9.24 10.16
CA ASP A 294 -28.35 8.33 9.19
C ASP A 294 -27.10 8.93 8.53
N ASN A 295 -26.13 8.08 8.22
CA ASN A 295 -25.04 8.37 7.29
C ASN A 295 -24.90 7.24 6.28
N LEU A 296 -24.33 7.54 5.12
CA LEU A 296 -24.20 6.56 4.03
C LEU A 296 -23.40 5.32 4.40
N SER A 297 -22.43 5.43 5.30
CA SER A 297 -21.61 4.29 5.72
C SER A 297 -22.43 3.29 6.54
N ASP A 298 -23.25 3.80 7.46
CA ASP A 298 -24.11 2.94 8.30
C ASP A 298 -25.25 2.32 7.48
N ILE A 299 -25.83 3.07 6.54
CA ILE A 299 -26.83 2.54 5.60
C ILE A 299 -26.19 1.44 4.74
N ALA A 300 -25.03 1.71 4.16
CA ALA A 300 -24.28 0.73 3.36
C ALA A 300 -24.00 -0.55 4.18
N TYR A 301 -23.56 -0.39 5.42
CA TYR A 301 -23.32 -1.51 6.34
C TYR A 301 -24.60 -2.31 6.64
N ARG A 302 -25.68 -1.63 7.03
CA ARG A 302 -26.98 -2.24 7.36
C ARG A 302 -27.52 -3.11 6.23
N TYR A 303 -27.31 -2.69 4.98
CA TYR A 303 -27.78 -3.42 3.80
C TYR A 303 -26.69 -4.26 3.13
N ASN A 304 -25.54 -4.43 3.78
CA ASN A 304 -24.41 -5.23 3.26
C ASN A 304 -23.98 -4.81 1.84
N VAL A 305 -23.94 -3.49 1.61
CA VAL A 305 -23.43 -2.85 0.38
C VAL A 305 -22.23 -2.00 0.72
N SER A 306 -21.25 -1.83 -0.22
CA SER A 306 -20.14 -0.90 0.06
C SER A 306 -20.62 0.54 -0.09
N LEU A 307 -20.02 1.46 0.68
CA LEU A 307 -20.25 2.89 0.52
C LEU A 307 -20.04 3.33 -0.93
N TYR A 308 -19.01 2.80 -1.58
CA TYR A 308 -18.72 3.09 -2.99
C TYR A 308 -19.84 2.66 -3.93
N GLU A 309 -20.41 1.47 -3.75
CA GLU A 309 -21.53 0.99 -4.57
C GLU A 309 -22.79 1.80 -4.29
N LEU A 310 -23.10 2.06 -3.02
CA LEU A 310 -24.26 2.87 -2.65
C LEU A 310 -24.18 4.27 -3.26
N VAL A 311 -23.02 4.92 -3.15
CA VAL A 311 -22.74 6.25 -3.73
C VAL A 311 -22.83 6.22 -5.26
N THR A 312 -22.24 5.20 -5.90
CA THR A 312 -22.21 5.09 -7.35
C THR A 312 -23.59 4.75 -7.92
N PHE A 313 -24.32 3.82 -7.27
CA PHE A 313 -25.65 3.38 -7.69
C PHE A 313 -26.67 4.52 -7.61
N ASN A 314 -26.53 5.41 -6.62
CA ASN A 314 -27.38 6.57 -6.42
C ASN A 314 -26.82 7.87 -7.03
N SER A 315 -25.73 7.83 -7.77
CA SER A 315 -25.08 9.00 -8.38
C SER A 315 -24.79 10.16 -7.39
N ILE A 316 -24.50 9.82 -6.12
CA ILE A 316 -24.25 10.80 -5.06
C ILE A 316 -22.91 11.51 -5.33
N LYS A 317 -22.97 12.85 -5.46
CA LYS A 317 -21.79 13.67 -5.76
C LYS A 317 -20.87 13.84 -4.56
N ASP A 318 -21.45 14.05 -3.37
CA ASP A 318 -20.72 14.18 -2.11
C ASP A 318 -21.20 13.12 -1.12
N PRO A 319 -20.37 12.11 -0.81
CA PRO A 319 -20.73 11.03 0.11
C PRO A 319 -20.82 11.46 1.58
N THR A 320 -20.49 12.71 1.92
CA THR A 320 -20.62 13.25 3.27
C THR A 320 -21.97 13.95 3.49
N LEU A 321 -22.74 14.18 2.42
CA LEU A 321 -24.00 14.91 2.45
C LEU A 321 -25.14 14.00 1.95
N ILE A 322 -26.06 13.67 2.86
CA ILE A 322 -27.38 13.10 2.56
C ILE A 322 -28.46 13.89 3.32
N ASN A 323 -29.62 14.00 2.72
CA ASN A 323 -30.73 14.75 3.31
C ASN A 323 -31.74 13.79 3.94
N ILE A 324 -32.38 14.23 5.04
CA ILE A 324 -33.53 13.51 5.60
C ILE A 324 -34.63 13.44 4.53
N ASN A 325 -35.28 12.29 4.42
CA ASN A 325 -36.27 11.95 3.38
C ASN A 325 -35.69 11.76 1.97
N GLN A 326 -34.36 11.79 1.79
CA GLN A 326 -33.74 11.37 0.53
C GLN A 326 -34.00 9.88 0.28
N ILE A 327 -34.42 9.57 -0.94
CA ILE A 327 -34.60 8.17 -1.36
C ILE A 327 -33.26 7.64 -1.85
N LEU A 328 -32.82 6.52 -1.28
CA LEU A 328 -31.66 5.77 -1.72
C LEU A 328 -32.10 4.41 -2.28
N LEU A 329 -31.58 4.08 -3.45
CA LEU A 329 -31.73 2.75 -4.04
C LEU A 329 -30.56 1.88 -3.58
N ILE A 330 -30.85 0.79 -2.90
CA ILE A 330 -29.86 -0.11 -2.33
C ILE A 330 -29.78 -1.37 -3.17
N PRO A 331 -28.63 -1.68 -3.81
CA PRO A 331 -28.48 -2.90 -4.58
C PRO A 331 -28.62 -4.14 -3.68
N ARG A 332 -29.46 -5.11 -4.05
CA ARG A 332 -29.62 -6.35 -3.28
C ARG A 332 -28.45 -7.30 -3.49
N ASN A 333 -27.95 -7.85 -2.39
CA ASN A 333 -27.02 -8.98 -2.40
C ASN A 333 -27.60 -10.10 -1.52
N GLN A 334 -27.89 -11.23 -2.10
CA GLN A 334 -28.39 -12.40 -1.36
C GLN A 334 -27.24 -13.20 -0.74
N VAL A 335 -27.39 -13.60 0.53
CA VAL A 335 -26.52 -14.54 1.22
C VAL A 335 -27.31 -15.82 1.54
N LYS A 336 -26.88 -16.96 1.03
CA LYS A 336 -27.40 -18.28 1.41
C LYS A 336 -26.34 -19.03 2.22
N ASN A 337 -26.77 -19.70 3.29
CA ASN A 337 -25.92 -20.55 4.16
C ASN A 337 -25.66 -21.92 3.52
N VAL A 338 -24.42 -22.40 3.58
CA VAL A 338 -23.98 -23.65 2.93
C VAL A 338 -22.92 -24.39 3.74
N SER A 339 -23.01 -25.75 3.80
CA SER A 339 -22.12 -26.66 4.57
C SER A 339 -20.71 -26.85 3.95
N SER A 340 -19.78 -27.48 4.68
CA SER A 340 -18.38 -27.16 4.82
C SER A 340 -17.33 -27.80 3.89
N SER A 341 -17.63 -28.66 2.91
CA SER A 341 -16.54 -29.35 2.17
C SER A 341 -16.08 -28.71 0.86
N ASP A 342 -16.93 -27.90 0.20
CA ASP A 342 -16.65 -27.40 -1.15
C ASP A 342 -16.88 -25.88 -1.30
N LYS A 343 -16.43 -25.10 -0.33
CA LYS A 343 -16.65 -23.64 -0.32
C LYS A 343 -15.44 -22.87 -0.85
N THR A 344 -15.69 -22.01 -1.81
CA THR A 344 -14.75 -20.97 -2.23
C THR A 344 -15.13 -19.64 -1.58
N LEU A 345 -14.18 -19.00 -0.88
CA LEU A 345 -14.36 -17.63 -0.43
C LEU A 345 -13.99 -16.66 -1.55
N VAL A 346 -14.94 -15.86 -1.96
CA VAL A 346 -14.74 -14.74 -2.89
C VAL A 346 -14.63 -13.46 -2.09
N VAL A 347 -13.49 -12.77 -2.23
CA VAL A 347 -13.25 -11.46 -1.65
C VAL A 347 -13.25 -10.44 -2.76
N SER A 348 -14.25 -9.57 -2.80
CA SER A 348 -14.33 -8.45 -3.74
C SER A 348 -13.95 -7.17 -3.02
N GLY A 349 -13.15 -6.32 -3.63
CA GLY A 349 -12.67 -5.11 -2.97
C GLY A 349 -12.40 -3.95 -3.91
N TYR A 350 -12.19 -2.78 -3.31
CA TYR A 350 -11.93 -1.53 -3.99
C TYR A 350 -10.67 -0.87 -3.45
N GLY A 351 -9.97 -0.14 -4.32
CA GLY A 351 -8.75 0.57 -3.96
C GLY A 351 -7.57 -0.34 -3.68
N SER A 352 -6.44 0.26 -3.31
CA SER A 352 -5.19 -0.44 -3.02
C SER A 352 -4.34 0.37 -2.05
N GLY A 353 -3.94 -0.24 -0.96
CA GLY A 353 -3.19 0.36 0.13
C GLY A 353 -4.01 0.49 1.41
N HIS A 354 -3.46 1.22 2.38
CA HIS A 354 -4.07 1.43 3.69
C HIS A 354 -5.16 2.53 3.69
N GLY A 355 -5.24 3.34 2.64
CA GLY A 355 -6.24 4.40 2.48
C GLY A 355 -5.92 5.72 3.16
N VAL A 356 -4.87 5.85 3.95
CA VAL A 356 -4.55 7.06 4.74
C VAL A 356 -3.57 7.98 4.01
N GLY A 357 -3.76 9.29 4.08
CA GLY A 357 -2.90 10.31 3.47
C GLY A 357 -3.07 10.39 1.94
N MET A 358 -2.01 10.66 1.19
CA MET A 358 -2.11 10.93 -0.25
C MET A 358 -2.42 9.68 -1.06
N SER A 359 -3.51 9.74 -1.85
CA SER A 359 -3.81 8.78 -2.90
C SER A 359 -3.03 9.12 -4.16
N GLN A 360 -2.26 8.17 -4.68
CA GLN A 360 -1.45 8.37 -5.89
C GLN A 360 -2.32 8.61 -7.13
N TRP A 361 -3.43 7.85 -7.27
CA TRP A 361 -4.38 8.05 -8.37
C TRP A 361 -5.18 9.34 -8.22
N GLY A 362 -5.51 9.73 -6.99
CA GLY A 362 -6.13 11.03 -6.69
C GLY A 362 -5.20 12.19 -7.04
N ALA A 363 -3.93 12.11 -6.65
CA ALA A 363 -2.91 13.09 -7.03
C ALA A 363 -2.74 13.19 -8.55
N LYS A 364 -2.72 12.06 -9.25
CA LYS A 364 -2.70 12.04 -10.73
C LYS A 364 -3.91 12.78 -11.30
N TYR A 365 -5.12 12.48 -10.81
CA TYR A 365 -6.34 13.12 -11.33
C TYR A 365 -6.32 14.63 -11.10
N MET A 366 -6.00 15.08 -9.86
CA MET A 366 -5.92 16.50 -9.53
C MET A 366 -4.89 17.23 -10.43
N ALA A 367 -3.71 16.66 -10.61
CA ALA A 367 -2.69 17.20 -11.52
C ALA A 367 -3.16 17.25 -12.98
N THR A 368 -3.94 16.27 -13.44
CA THR A 368 -4.53 16.28 -14.78
C THR A 368 -5.58 17.39 -14.94
N LYS A 369 -6.16 17.84 -13.83
CA LYS A 369 -7.12 18.96 -13.79
C LYS A 369 -6.45 20.32 -13.49
N GLY A 370 -5.13 20.37 -13.53
CA GLY A 370 -4.35 21.61 -13.38
C GLY A 370 -3.93 21.94 -11.94
N ALA A 371 -4.22 21.06 -10.96
CA ALA A 371 -3.78 21.30 -9.59
C ALA A 371 -2.25 21.20 -9.48
N THR A 372 -1.65 22.12 -8.76
CA THR A 372 -0.22 22.15 -8.41
C THR A 372 0.12 21.06 -7.38
N ALA A 373 1.40 20.73 -7.27
CA ALA A 373 1.89 19.81 -6.23
C ALA A 373 1.51 20.28 -4.81
N GLU A 374 1.52 21.59 -4.57
CA GLU A 374 1.15 22.18 -3.29
C GLU A 374 -0.34 21.97 -2.99
N GLU A 375 -1.22 22.23 -3.94
CA GLU A 375 -2.67 22.02 -3.78
C GLU A 375 -3.00 20.55 -3.55
N ILE A 376 -2.36 19.63 -4.28
CA ILE A 376 -2.48 18.19 -4.07
C ILE A 376 -2.09 17.81 -2.64
N LEU A 377 -0.94 18.25 -2.18
CA LEU A 377 -0.44 17.92 -0.84
C LEU A 377 -1.32 18.51 0.27
N LYS A 378 -1.77 19.77 0.13
CA LYS A 378 -2.67 20.41 1.10
C LYS A 378 -4.08 19.79 1.12
N HIS A 379 -4.51 19.21 -0.01
CA HIS A 379 -5.76 18.45 -0.06
C HIS A 379 -5.69 17.19 0.81
N PHE A 380 -4.64 16.38 0.66
CA PHE A 380 -4.51 15.10 1.35
C PHE A 380 -3.93 15.19 2.76
N TYR A 381 -3.20 16.26 3.09
CA TYR A 381 -2.64 16.48 4.42
C TYR A 381 -3.14 17.81 5.00
N LYS A 382 -4.07 17.72 5.93
CA LYS A 382 -4.75 18.93 6.45
C LYS A 382 -3.86 19.80 7.32
N GLY A 383 -3.89 21.11 7.07
CA GLY A 383 -3.19 22.09 7.91
C GLY A 383 -1.66 22.04 7.83
N VAL A 384 -1.09 21.33 6.84
CA VAL A 384 0.35 21.28 6.66
C VAL A 384 0.88 22.52 5.95
N LYS A 385 2.17 22.80 6.16
CA LYS A 385 2.97 23.77 5.41
C LYS A 385 4.07 23.05 4.67
N ILE A 386 4.37 23.51 3.45
CA ILE A 386 5.52 23.06 2.66
C ILE A 386 6.65 24.04 2.92
N LYS A 387 7.79 23.54 3.39
CA LYS A 387 8.95 24.35 3.77
C LYS A 387 10.26 23.67 3.34
N PRO A 388 11.34 24.41 3.09
CA PRO A 388 12.67 23.83 3.01
C PRO A 388 13.00 23.10 4.31
N PHE A 389 13.63 21.92 4.17
CA PHE A 389 13.99 21.08 5.32
C PHE A 389 14.98 21.81 6.24
N LYS A 390 14.70 21.78 7.50
CA LYS A 390 15.60 22.22 8.59
C LYS A 390 15.69 21.12 9.65
N ARG A 391 16.90 20.91 10.19
CA ARG A 391 17.17 19.80 11.13
C ARG A 391 16.26 19.82 12.37
N TYR A 392 15.85 20.98 12.83
CA TYR A 392 14.96 21.12 14.00
C TYR A 392 13.49 20.69 13.72
N PHE A 393 13.15 20.27 12.50
CA PHE A 393 11.83 19.69 12.21
C PHE A 393 11.73 18.21 12.61
N LEU A 394 12.87 17.56 12.88
CA LEU A 394 12.92 16.18 13.35
C LEU A 394 12.46 16.11 14.80
#